data_07616c51776f14c8ad1f879fce5e1ee5
#
_entry.id   07616c51776f14c8ad1f879fce5e1ee5
#
_cell.length_a   1.000
_cell.length_b   1.000
_cell.length_c   1.000
_cell.angle_alpha   90.00
_cell.angle_beta   90.00
_cell.angle_gamma   90.00
#
_symmetry.space_group_name_H-M   'P 1'
#
loop_
_entity.id
_entity.type
_entity.pdbx_description
1 polymer ?
#
loop_
_entity_poly.entity_id
_entity_poly.type
_entity_poly.pdbx_seq_one_letter_code
_entity_poly.pdbx_strand_id
1 'polypeptide(L)'
;MASLTPGFSGAEISNVCNEAAIVAARSDLESVGVKEFEKAIERVIGGIEKKSVMSIEERKTIAYHEAGHAVAGWFFEHSNPLLKITIIPRSKGSLGFAQYLPDEISLYSREQIIDMICTALAGRVSEELMFNGTITTGASDDIKKVTQLANGLVTVYGMSTKMGLVGYNSAGSEESFQKPYSEKTGSEIDKEVRAIVNECYERTREILTSKKHLIEGYFH
;
A
#
# COMPACT_ATOMS: atom_id res chain seq x y z
N MET A 1 -13.30 -18.43 -0.30
CA MET A 1 -12.78 -18.10 1.04
C MET A 1 -11.25 -18.10 1.05
N ALA A 2 -10.56 -19.19 0.76
CA ALA A 2 -9.09 -19.26 0.78
C ALA A 2 -8.40 -18.16 -0.04
N SER A 3 -8.91 -17.83 -1.21
CA SER A 3 -8.39 -16.73 -2.06
C SER A 3 -8.53 -15.34 -1.45
N LEU A 4 -9.42 -15.14 -0.49
CA LEU A 4 -9.65 -13.87 0.20
C LEU A 4 -8.88 -13.76 1.53
N THR A 5 -8.27 -14.84 1.99
CA THR A 5 -7.53 -14.93 3.25
C THR A 5 -6.10 -15.46 3.07
N PRO A 6 -5.33 -14.93 2.08
CA PRO A 6 -3.96 -15.38 1.91
C PRO A 6 -3.12 -15.01 3.14
N GLY A 7 -2.26 -15.93 3.57
CA GLY A 7 -1.38 -15.73 4.71
C GLY A 7 -2.05 -15.79 6.10
N PHE A 8 -3.35 -16.04 6.17
CA PHE A 8 -4.05 -16.15 7.46
C PHE A 8 -3.66 -17.44 8.17
N SER A 9 -3.37 -17.31 9.45
CA SER A 9 -3.24 -18.45 10.36
C SER A 9 -4.60 -19.11 10.65
N GLY A 10 -4.58 -20.33 11.15
CA GLY A 10 -5.81 -21.03 11.58
C GLY A 10 -6.60 -20.23 12.63
N ALA A 11 -5.91 -19.51 13.51
CA ALA A 11 -6.54 -18.63 14.51
C ALA A 11 -7.28 -17.44 13.87
N GLU A 12 -6.70 -16.81 12.85
CA GLU A 12 -7.33 -15.72 12.12
C GLU A 12 -8.54 -16.22 11.31
N ILE A 13 -8.45 -17.39 10.69
CA ILE A 13 -9.58 -18.02 10.00
C ILE A 13 -10.72 -18.33 10.98
N SER A 14 -10.40 -18.87 12.16
CA SER A 14 -11.39 -19.11 13.23
C SER A 14 -12.06 -17.80 13.66
N ASN A 15 -11.30 -16.73 13.79
CA ASN A 15 -11.83 -15.40 14.11
C ASN A 15 -12.76 -14.87 13.00
N VAL A 16 -12.40 -15.06 11.71
CA VAL A 16 -13.27 -14.71 10.58
C VAL A 16 -14.59 -15.49 10.63
N CYS A 17 -14.57 -16.79 10.93
CA CYS A 17 -15.79 -17.57 11.07
C CYS A 17 -16.69 -17.06 12.19
N ASN A 18 -16.10 -16.71 13.32
CA ASN A 18 -16.81 -16.15 14.47
C ASN A 18 -17.45 -14.78 14.13
N GLU A 19 -16.68 -13.89 13.50
CA GLU A 19 -17.16 -12.58 13.05
C GLU A 19 -18.26 -12.70 11.99
N ALA A 20 -18.16 -13.69 11.07
CA ALA A 20 -19.19 -13.93 10.06
C ALA A 20 -20.51 -14.37 10.71
N ALA A 21 -20.44 -15.25 11.72
CA ALA A 21 -21.62 -15.63 12.50
C ALA A 21 -22.26 -14.44 13.24
N ILE A 22 -21.44 -13.54 13.80
CA ILE A 22 -21.94 -12.30 14.44
C ILE A 22 -22.60 -11.37 13.41
N VAL A 23 -22.03 -11.24 12.21
CA VAL A 23 -22.62 -10.44 11.11
C VAL A 23 -23.98 -11.02 10.71
N ALA A 24 -24.08 -12.34 10.53
CA ALA A 24 -25.34 -13.00 10.21
C ALA A 24 -26.40 -12.80 11.29
N ALA A 25 -26.04 -13.02 12.56
CA ALA A 25 -26.93 -12.82 13.69
C ALA A 25 -27.46 -11.38 13.82
N ARG A 26 -26.63 -10.38 13.54
CA ARG A 26 -27.05 -8.97 13.54
C ARG A 26 -27.99 -8.60 12.39
N SER A 27 -28.01 -9.40 11.34
CA SER A 27 -28.85 -9.23 10.17
C SER A 27 -30.06 -10.18 10.17
N ASP A 28 -30.33 -10.85 11.30
CA ASP A 28 -31.39 -11.84 11.50
C ASP A 28 -31.42 -12.94 10.43
N LEU A 29 -30.21 -13.38 10.00
CA LEU A 29 -30.05 -14.44 9.01
C LEU A 29 -29.95 -15.80 9.70
N GLU A 30 -30.62 -16.83 9.16
CA GLU A 30 -30.60 -18.20 9.69
C GLU A 30 -29.29 -18.96 9.35
N SER A 31 -28.52 -18.45 8.37
CA SER A 31 -27.27 -19.07 7.91
C SER A 31 -26.23 -18.05 7.54
N VAL A 32 -24.95 -18.45 7.57
CA VAL A 32 -23.81 -17.62 7.18
C VAL A 32 -23.50 -17.84 5.71
N GLY A 33 -23.64 -16.82 4.89
CA GLY A 33 -23.32 -16.85 3.46
C GLY A 33 -21.96 -16.22 3.14
N VAL A 34 -21.61 -16.19 1.86
CA VAL A 34 -20.34 -15.62 1.36
C VAL A 34 -20.22 -14.13 1.71
N LYS A 35 -21.32 -13.38 1.63
CA LYS A 35 -21.36 -11.95 1.94
C LYS A 35 -21.01 -11.63 3.40
N GLU A 36 -21.45 -12.49 4.33
CA GLU A 36 -21.15 -12.35 5.75
C GLU A 36 -19.67 -12.63 6.02
N PHE A 37 -19.11 -13.62 5.33
CA PHE A 37 -17.66 -13.91 5.36
C PHE A 37 -16.84 -12.76 4.78
N GLU A 38 -17.23 -12.18 3.65
CA GLU A 38 -16.53 -11.01 3.07
C GLU A 38 -16.49 -9.84 4.05
N LYS A 39 -17.63 -9.49 4.67
CA LYS A 39 -17.70 -8.46 5.72
C LYS A 39 -16.84 -8.80 6.93
N ALA A 40 -16.83 -10.06 7.34
CA ALA A 40 -16.01 -10.52 8.46
C ALA A 40 -14.51 -10.38 8.16
N ILE A 41 -14.06 -10.78 6.96
CA ILE A 41 -12.67 -10.64 6.52
C ILE A 41 -12.27 -9.16 6.55
N GLU A 42 -13.07 -8.28 5.97
CA GLU A 42 -12.81 -6.84 6.00
C GLU A 42 -12.69 -6.29 7.42
N ARG A 43 -13.52 -6.79 8.34
CA ARG A 43 -13.49 -6.39 9.74
C ARG A 43 -12.25 -6.90 10.47
N VAL A 44 -11.80 -8.11 10.19
CA VAL A 44 -10.59 -8.69 10.78
C VAL A 44 -9.34 -7.97 10.28
N ILE A 45 -9.26 -7.67 8.98
CA ILE A 45 -8.12 -6.98 8.38
C ILE A 45 -8.11 -5.49 8.76
N GLY A 46 -9.17 -4.76 8.45
CA GLY A 46 -9.24 -3.31 8.55
C GLY A 46 -9.76 -2.79 9.90
N GLY A 47 -10.34 -3.66 10.72
CA GLY A 47 -11.02 -3.28 11.96
C GLY A 47 -12.49 -2.88 11.74
N ILE A 48 -13.11 -2.39 12.80
CA ILE A 48 -14.53 -1.98 12.81
C ILE A 48 -14.69 -0.69 12.00
N GLU A 49 -15.76 -0.63 11.21
CA GLU A 49 -16.15 0.59 10.50
C GLU A 49 -16.41 1.72 11.49
N LYS A 50 -15.77 2.86 11.27
CA LYS A 50 -16.07 4.06 12.04
C LYS A 50 -17.27 4.76 11.41
N LYS A 51 -18.28 5.06 12.20
CA LYS A 51 -19.35 5.99 11.82
C LYS A 51 -18.83 7.44 11.90
N SER A 52 -17.74 7.72 11.21
CA SER A 52 -17.23 9.08 11.09
C SER A 52 -18.00 9.81 9.99
N VAL A 53 -18.50 10.98 10.30
CA VAL A 53 -19.09 11.87 9.30
C VAL A 53 -17.94 12.56 8.60
N MET A 54 -17.44 11.95 7.52
CA MET A 54 -16.48 12.60 6.64
C MET A 54 -17.18 13.65 5.79
N SER A 55 -16.53 14.79 5.57
CA SER A 55 -17.00 15.77 4.60
C SER A 55 -16.99 15.17 3.18
N ILE A 56 -17.78 15.75 2.29
CA ILE A 56 -17.82 15.32 0.87
C ILE A 56 -16.43 15.49 0.23
N GLU A 57 -15.72 16.56 0.59
CA GLU A 57 -14.38 16.85 0.08
C GLU A 57 -13.35 15.83 0.55
N GLU A 58 -13.34 15.48 1.84
CA GLU A 58 -12.47 14.41 2.37
C GLU A 58 -12.75 13.07 1.70
N ARG A 59 -14.02 12.70 1.55
CA ARG A 59 -14.41 11.47 0.86
C ARG A 59 -13.92 11.45 -0.58
N LYS A 60 -14.02 12.58 -1.27
CA LYS A 60 -13.52 12.75 -2.65
C LYS A 60 -12.01 12.59 -2.71
N THR A 61 -11.28 13.21 -1.78
CA THR A 61 -9.82 13.11 -1.72
C THR A 61 -9.37 11.66 -1.50
N ILE A 62 -9.98 10.96 -0.54
CA ILE A 62 -9.68 9.56 -0.28
C ILE A 62 -10.00 8.68 -1.49
N ALA A 63 -11.14 8.91 -2.14
CA ALA A 63 -11.53 8.12 -3.32
C ALA A 63 -10.54 8.28 -4.47
N TYR A 64 -10.06 9.49 -4.74
CA TYR A 64 -9.03 9.70 -5.77
C TYR A 64 -7.67 9.13 -5.37
N HIS A 65 -7.31 9.20 -4.10
CA HIS A 65 -6.12 8.57 -3.57
C HIS A 65 -6.13 7.05 -3.83
N GLU A 66 -7.18 6.38 -3.39
CA GLU A 66 -7.34 4.93 -3.57
C GLU A 66 -7.48 4.54 -5.06
N ALA A 67 -8.18 5.35 -5.86
CA ALA A 67 -8.26 5.14 -7.31
C ALA A 67 -6.88 5.23 -7.98
N GLY A 68 -6.01 6.11 -7.50
CA GLY A 68 -4.61 6.18 -7.93
C GLY A 68 -3.87 4.87 -7.73
N HIS A 69 -3.97 4.28 -6.53
CA HIS A 69 -3.39 2.97 -6.25
C HIS A 69 -3.96 1.86 -7.14
N ALA A 70 -5.29 1.89 -7.38
CA ALA A 70 -5.93 0.91 -8.24
C ALA A 70 -5.45 0.98 -9.69
N VAL A 71 -5.44 2.18 -10.26
CA VAL A 71 -5.00 2.39 -11.65
C VAL A 71 -3.52 2.02 -11.79
N ALA A 72 -2.67 2.45 -10.87
CA ALA A 72 -1.25 2.09 -10.88
C ALA A 72 -1.06 0.57 -10.78
N GLY A 73 -1.72 -0.07 -9.81
CA GLY A 73 -1.65 -1.52 -9.62
C GLY A 73 -2.15 -2.34 -10.83
N TRP A 74 -3.04 -1.76 -11.66
CA TRP A 74 -3.49 -2.42 -12.89
C TRP A 74 -2.49 -2.32 -14.05
N PHE A 75 -1.74 -1.22 -14.13
CA PHE A 75 -0.86 -0.95 -15.27
C PHE A 75 0.61 -1.25 -15.03
N PHE A 76 1.07 -1.39 -13.79
CA PHE A 76 2.41 -1.87 -13.50
C PHE A 76 2.47 -3.39 -13.57
N GLU A 77 3.42 -3.91 -14.34
CA GLU A 77 3.53 -5.35 -14.67
C GLU A 77 3.69 -6.24 -13.43
N HIS A 78 4.42 -5.76 -12.43
CA HIS A 78 4.76 -6.53 -11.24
C HIS A 78 3.97 -6.11 -10.00
N SER A 79 2.86 -5.40 -10.19
CA SER A 79 1.97 -5.06 -9.07
C SER A 79 1.06 -6.22 -8.73
N ASN A 80 0.83 -6.43 -7.44
CA ASN A 80 -0.09 -7.44 -6.97
C ASN A 80 -1.51 -7.15 -7.46
N PRO A 81 -2.27 -8.17 -7.89
CA PRO A 81 -3.65 -7.99 -8.33
C PRO A 81 -4.51 -7.34 -7.25
N LEU A 82 -5.22 -6.29 -7.61
CA LEU A 82 -6.15 -5.62 -6.73
C LEU A 82 -7.43 -6.45 -6.59
N LEU A 83 -7.80 -6.80 -5.36
CA LEU A 83 -9.02 -7.53 -5.04
C LEU A 83 -10.18 -6.58 -4.75
N LYS A 84 -9.93 -5.54 -3.94
CA LYS A 84 -10.98 -4.64 -3.48
C LYS A 84 -10.40 -3.30 -3.03
N ILE A 85 -11.19 -2.24 -3.25
CA ILE A 85 -10.98 -0.91 -2.67
C ILE A 85 -12.19 -0.51 -1.87
N THR A 86 -11.98 0.18 -0.76
CA THR A 86 -13.03 0.81 0.03
C THR A 86 -12.55 2.14 0.58
N ILE A 87 -13.46 3.10 0.61
CA ILE A 87 -13.24 4.43 1.23
C ILE A 87 -13.94 4.55 2.58
N ILE A 88 -14.33 3.42 3.17
CA ILE A 88 -14.98 3.38 4.48
C ILE A 88 -13.90 3.46 5.57
N PRO A 89 -13.93 4.49 6.45
CA PRO A 89 -12.96 4.63 7.52
C PRO A 89 -13.04 3.46 8.51
N ARG A 90 -11.88 2.97 8.93
CA ARG A 90 -11.79 1.83 9.85
C ARG A 90 -11.04 2.17 11.14
N SER A 91 -11.27 1.38 12.17
CA SER A 91 -10.73 1.63 13.52
C SER A 91 -9.20 1.55 13.61
N LYS A 92 -8.55 0.83 12.69
CA LYS A 92 -7.09 0.74 12.62
C LYS A 92 -6.40 1.98 12.00
N GLY A 93 -7.16 3.06 11.74
CA GLY A 93 -6.60 4.35 11.37
C GLY A 93 -6.57 4.64 9.87
N SER A 94 -6.89 3.70 8.99
CA SER A 94 -6.99 3.96 7.55
C SER A 94 -8.31 4.68 7.22
N LEU A 95 -8.22 5.70 6.37
CA LEU A 95 -9.36 6.43 5.83
C LEU A 95 -9.94 5.74 4.58
N GLY A 96 -9.09 5.00 3.86
CA GLY A 96 -9.39 4.08 2.77
C GLY A 96 -8.61 2.79 2.94
N PHE A 97 -8.88 1.79 2.11
CA PHE A 97 -8.21 0.50 2.16
C PHE A 97 -8.24 -0.18 0.80
N ALA A 98 -7.08 -0.48 0.27
CA ALA A 98 -6.90 -1.32 -0.90
C ALA A 98 -6.40 -2.71 -0.47
N GLN A 99 -7.11 -3.75 -0.87
CA GLN A 99 -6.72 -5.14 -0.65
C GLN A 99 -6.13 -5.71 -1.92
N TYR A 100 -4.91 -6.22 -1.82
CA TYR A 100 -4.22 -6.90 -2.90
C TYR A 100 -4.13 -8.39 -2.62
N LEU A 101 -4.09 -9.20 -3.67
CA LEU A 101 -3.74 -10.61 -3.55
C LEU A 101 -2.21 -10.68 -3.43
N PRO A 102 -1.66 -11.13 -2.29
CA PRO A 102 -0.21 -11.29 -2.19
C PRO A 102 0.24 -12.39 -3.14
N ASP A 103 1.31 -12.13 -3.86
CA ASP A 103 2.00 -13.19 -4.58
C ASP A 103 2.71 -14.11 -3.58
N GLU A 104 2.70 -15.43 -3.85
CA GLU A 104 3.48 -16.42 -3.08
C GLU A 104 4.97 -16.36 -3.46
N ILE A 105 5.50 -15.14 -3.68
CA ILE A 105 6.87 -14.90 -4.09
C ILE A 105 7.72 -14.63 -2.85
N SER A 106 8.75 -15.45 -2.65
CA SER A 106 9.72 -15.27 -1.56
C SER A 106 10.92 -14.41 -1.96
N LEU A 107 11.16 -14.20 -3.25
CA LEU A 107 12.30 -13.45 -3.78
C LEU A 107 11.80 -12.38 -4.77
N TYR A 108 12.06 -11.12 -4.45
CA TYR A 108 11.68 -9.99 -5.30
C TYR A 108 12.85 -9.54 -6.16
N SER A 109 12.60 -9.32 -7.46
CA SER A 109 13.55 -8.65 -8.35
C SER A 109 13.57 -7.13 -8.08
N ARG A 110 14.59 -6.45 -8.62
CA ARG A 110 14.68 -4.99 -8.56
C ARG A 110 13.45 -4.34 -9.20
N GLU A 111 13.02 -4.84 -10.36
CA GLU A 111 11.88 -4.34 -11.12
C GLU A 111 10.58 -4.47 -10.32
N GLN A 112 10.38 -5.59 -9.63
CA GLN A 112 9.23 -5.80 -8.75
C GLN A 112 9.19 -4.79 -7.61
N ILE A 113 10.33 -4.54 -6.95
CA ILE A 113 10.40 -3.55 -5.88
C ILE A 113 10.15 -2.13 -6.42
N ILE A 114 10.67 -1.79 -7.61
CA ILE A 114 10.39 -0.51 -8.27
C ILE A 114 8.89 -0.34 -8.54
N ASP A 115 8.22 -1.36 -9.09
CA ASP A 115 6.77 -1.29 -9.34
C ASP A 115 5.97 -1.19 -8.03
N MET A 116 6.42 -1.83 -6.94
CA MET A 116 5.83 -1.64 -5.61
C MET A 116 5.98 -0.20 -5.09
N ILE A 117 7.13 0.44 -5.32
CA ILE A 117 7.37 1.86 -4.98
C ILE A 117 6.44 2.75 -5.81
N CYS A 118 6.36 2.52 -7.12
CA CYS A 118 5.48 3.27 -8.01
C CYS A 118 4.00 3.16 -7.58
N THR A 119 3.55 1.95 -7.29
CA THR A 119 2.16 1.73 -6.83
C THR A 119 1.90 2.42 -5.49
N ALA A 120 2.86 2.42 -4.56
CA ALA A 120 2.72 3.12 -3.28
C ALA A 120 2.73 4.65 -3.45
N LEU A 121 3.43 5.22 -4.43
CA LEU A 121 3.40 6.65 -4.73
C LEU A 121 2.09 7.10 -5.39
N ALA A 122 1.33 6.17 -5.98
CA ALA A 122 0.22 6.49 -6.86
C ALA A 122 -0.92 7.25 -6.16
N GLY A 123 -1.20 6.98 -4.89
CA GLY A 123 -2.19 7.74 -4.13
C GLY A 123 -1.83 9.23 -4.07
N ARG A 124 -0.58 9.55 -3.73
CA ARG A 124 -0.05 10.91 -3.68
C ARG A 124 -0.10 11.60 -5.05
N VAL A 125 0.34 10.91 -6.09
CA VAL A 125 0.36 11.43 -7.47
C VAL A 125 -1.07 11.68 -7.97
N SER A 126 -2.01 10.80 -7.62
CA SER A 126 -3.43 10.97 -7.95
C SER A 126 -4.02 12.21 -7.29
N GLU A 127 -3.76 12.44 -5.99
CA GLU A 127 -4.19 13.68 -5.32
C GLU A 127 -3.67 14.91 -6.08
N GLU A 128 -2.38 14.95 -6.39
CA GLU A 128 -1.75 16.06 -7.08
C GLU A 128 -2.38 16.35 -8.45
N LEU A 129 -2.64 15.30 -9.25
CA LEU A 129 -3.25 15.41 -10.58
C LEU A 129 -4.72 15.86 -10.53
N MET A 130 -5.47 15.41 -9.51
CA MET A 130 -6.91 15.65 -9.41
C MET A 130 -7.25 16.97 -8.71
N PHE A 131 -6.36 17.49 -7.86
CA PHE A 131 -6.58 18.69 -7.07
C PHE A 131 -5.59 19.82 -7.41
N ASN A 132 -5.12 19.89 -8.67
CA ASN A 132 -4.26 20.96 -9.19
C ASN A 132 -3.02 21.25 -8.31
N GLY A 133 -2.33 20.18 -7.91
CA GLY A 133 -1.13 20.26 -7.08
C GLY A 133 -1.37 20.28 -5.58
N THR A 134 -2.62 20.27 -5.13
CA THR A 134 -2.94 20.14 -3.69
C THR A 134 -2.74 18.71 -3.23
N ILE A 135 -2.02 18.54 -2.13
CA ILE A 135 -1.70 17.25 -1.53
C ILE A 135 -2.07 17.23 -0.06
N THR A 136 -2.36 16.04 0.48
CA THR A 136 -2.79 15.88 1.87
C THR A 136 -1.82 15.02 2.68
N THR A 137 -2.05 14.91 3.97
CA THR A 137 -1.29 14.01 4.86
C THR A 137 -1.68 12.54 4.69
N GLY A 138 -2.69 12.22 3.88
CA GLY A 138 -3.22 10.87 3.69
C GLY A 138 -2.17 9.86 3.25
N ALA A 139 -1.24 10.28 2.40
CA ALA A 139 -0.16 9.43 1.89
C ALA A 139 1.00 9.16 2.88
N SER A 140 0.86 9.50 4.17
CA SER A 140 1.99 9.42 5.12
C SER A 140 2.55 8.00 5.26
N ASP A 141 1.71 6.99 5.27
CA ASP A 141 2.12 5.59 5.42
C ASP A 141 2.69 5.02 4.11
N ASP A 142 2.15 5.45 2.97
CA ASP A 142 2.71 5.13 1.66
C ASP A 142 4.12 5.68 1.50
N ILE A 143 4.35 6.93 1.89
CA ILE A 143 5.69 7.55 1.85
C ILE A 143 6.67 6.83 2.77
N LYS A 144 6.24 6.37 3.95
CA LYS A 144 7.10 5.52 4.81
C LYS A 144 7.47 4.22 4.10
N LYS A 145 6.48 3.54 3.49
CA LYS A 145 6.69 2.30 2.72
C LYS A 145 7.64 2.53 1.55
N VAL A 146 7.44 3.58 0.76
CA VAL A 146 8.33 4.00 -0.34
C VAL A 146 9.77 4.19 0.16
N THR A 147 9.94 4.92 1.26
CA THR A 147 11.25 5.17 1.86
C THR A 147 11.92 3.88 2.31
N GLN A 148 11.17 2.97 2.95
CA GLN A 148 11.69 1.67 3.39
C GLN A 148 12.14 0.79 2.21
N LEU A 149 11.32 0.70 1.15
CA LEU A 149 11.64 -0.08 -0.04
C LEU A 149 12.86 0.48 -0.78
N ALA A 150 12.92 1.80 -0.99
CA ALA A 150 14.05 2.45 -1.65
C ALA A 150 15.35 2.31 -0.85
N ASN A 151 15.29 2.48 0.47
CA ASN A 151 16.43 2.22 1.36
C ASN A 151 16.86 0.74 1.29
N GLY A 152 15.90 -0.20 1.28
CA GLY A 152 16.17 -1.63 1.15
C GLY A 152 16.95 -1.96 -0.13
N LEU A 153 16.54 -1.39 -1.27
CA LEU A 153 17.25 -1.55 -2.55
C LEU A 153 18.73 -1.15 -2.46
N VAL A 154 18.99 -0.03 -1.78
CA VAL A 154 20.33 0.57 -1.72
C VAL A 154 21.19 -0.05 -0.62
N THR A 155 20.62 -0.29 0.57
CA THR A 155 21.42 -0.62 1.77
C THR A 155 21.37 -2.09 2.17
N VAL A 156 20.35 -2.83 1.75
CA VAL A 156 20.15 -4.24 2.16
C VAL A 156 20.43 -5.20 1.02
N TYR A 157 19.82 -4.96 -0.14
CA TYR A 157 19.82 -5.94 -1.23
C TYR A 157 20.98 -5.76 -2.21
N GLY A 158 21.75 -4.66 -2.12
CA GLY A 158 22.85 -4.36 -3.05
C GLY A 158 22.37 -4.20 -4.50
N MET A 159 21.12 -3.72 -4.70
CA MET A 159 20.49 -3.58 -6.02
C MET A 159 20.67 -2.20 -6.65
N SER A 160 21.50 -1.34 -6.06
CA SER A 160 21.91 -0.06 -6.67
C SER A 160 23.19 -0.23 -7.45
N THR A 161 23.18 0.19 -8.73
CA THR A 161 24.38 0.16 -9.59
C THR A 161 25.47 1.14 -9.12
N LYS A 162 25.08 2.24 -8.47
CA LYS A 162 26.02 3.25 -7.97
C LYS A 162 26.69 2.85 -6.67
N MET A 163 25.94 2.19 -5.78
CA MET A 163 26.45 1.77 -4.47
C MET A 163 27.13 0.39 -4.51
N GLY A 164 26.88 -0.38 -5.58
CA GLY A 164 27.48 -1.70 -5.79
C GLY A 164 26.87 -2.79 -4.91
N LEU A 165 27.53 -3.95 -4.91
CA LEU A 165 27.09 -5.17 -4.20
C LEU A 165 27.55 -5.14 -2.73
N VAL A 166 27.17 -4.10 -2.00
CA VAL A 166 27.56 -3.92 -0.58
C VAL A 166 26.30 -3.77 0.28
N GLY A 167 26.22 -4.56 1.34
CA GLY A 167 25.21 -4.39 2.37
C GLY A 167 25.68 -3.38 3.42
N TYR A 168 24.96 -2.28 3.56
CA TYR A 168 25.24 -1.22 4.53
C TYR A 168 24.45 -1.38 5.83
N ASN A 169 23.56 -2.36 5.90
CA ASN A 169 22.77 -2.67 7.09
C ASN A 169 23.48 -3.81 7.84
N SER A 170 24.20 -3.51 8.92
CA SER A 170 24.71 -4.56 9.80
C SER A 170 23.54 -5.15 10.58
N ALA A 171 23.05 -6.29 10.12
CA ALA A 171 22.15 -7.12 10.89
C ALA A 171 22.86 -7.52 12.18
N GLY A 172 22.52 -6.93 13.31
CA GLY A 172 23.02 -7.39 14.62
C GLY A 172 23.36 -6.36 15.66
N SER A 173 23.24 -5.07 15.40
CA SER A 173 23.49 -4.06 16.42
C SER A 173 22.31 -3.12 16.63
N GLU A 174 21.20 -3.65 17.16
CA GLU A 174 20.15 -2.80 17.76
C GLU A 174 20.71 -1.94 18.92
N GLU A 175 21.93 -2.24 19.40
CA GLU A 175 22.63 -1.51 20.47
C GLU A 175 23.68 -0.51 19.97
N SER A 176 23.99 -0.45 18.67
CA SER A 176 24.97 0.51 18.16
C SER A 176 24.31 1.80 17.72
N PHE A 177 24.52 2.87 18.49
CA PHE A 177 24.14 4.25 18.11
C PHE A 177 24.95 4.80 16.93
N GLN A 178 25.92 4.04 16.38
CA GLN A 178 26.77 4.47 15.29
C GLN A 178 26.35 3.81 13.97
N LYS A 179 26.26 4.63 12.92
CA LYS A 179 26.05 4.13 11.55
C LYS A 179 27.24 3.25 11.15
N PRO A 180 27.02 2.10 10.46
CA PRO A 180 28.08 1.18 10.06
C PRO A 180 28.92 1.70 8.87
N TYR A 181 28.73 2.94 8.45
CA TYR A 181 29.39 3.57 7.30
C TYR A 181 29.72 5.04 7.56
N SER A 182 30.63 5.58 6.74
CA SER A 182 31.07 6.98 6.84
C SER A 182 29.97 7.97 6.46
N GLU A 183 30.09 9.22 6.92
CA GLU A 183 29.15 10.30 6.52
C GLU A 183 29.13 10.52 5.01
N LYS A 184 30.26 10.33 4.32
CA LYS A 184 30.32 10.40 2.85
C LYS A 184 29.45 9.32 2.23
N THR A 185 29.58 8.07 2.66
CA THR A 185 28.74 6.95 2.19
C THR A 185 27.27 7.19 2.53
N GLY A 186 26.96 7.72 3.71
CA GLY A 186 25.60 8.11 4.08
C GLY A 186 25.00 9.13 3.11
N SER A 187 25.75 10.16 2.76
CA SER A 187 25.31 11.15 1.76
C SER A 187 25.10 10.56 0.37
N GLU A 188 25.89 9.57 -0.03
CA GLU A 188 25.71 8.86 -1.31
C GLU A 188 24.45 7.98 -1.30
N ILE A 189 24.19 7.27 -0.18
CA ILE A 189 22.95 6.50 0.04
C ILE A 189 21.73 7.43 -0.06
N ASP A 190 21.75 8.58 0.65
CA ASP A 190 20.64 9.53 0.62
C ASP A 190 20.35 10.07 -0.80
N LYS A 191 21.40 10.33 -1.57
CA LYS A 191 21.25 10.78 -2.98
C LYS A 191 20.65 9.69 -3.86
N GLU A 192 21.11 8.45 -3.69
CA GLU A 192 20.62 7.34 -4.50
C GLU A 192 19.17 6.98 -4.17
N VAL A 193 18.80 6.95 -2.89
CA VAL A 193 17.41 6.74 -2.45
C VAL A 193 16.49 7.80 -3.04
N ARG A 194 16.89 9.09 -2.98
CA ARG A 194 16.11 10.18 -3.58
C ARG A 194 15.99 10.04 -5.10
N ALA A 195 17.05 9.62 -5.77
CA ALA A 195 17.04 9.42 -7.22
C ALA A 195 16.05 8.31 -7.61
N ILE A 196 16.08 7.17 -6.91
CA ILE A 196 15.13 6.07 -7.13
C ILE A 196 13.68 6.52 -6.90
N VAL A 197 13.42 7.22 -5.79
CA VAL A 197 12.06 7.70 -5.48
C VAL A 197 11.57 8.70 -6.52
N ASN A 198 12.42 9.62 -6.98
CA ASN A 198 12.06 10.59 -8.02
C ASN A 198 11.80 9.91 -9.38
N GLU A 199 12.61 8.93 -9.77
CA GLU A 199 12.39 8.14 -10.98
C GLU A 199 11.04 7.40 -10.93
N CYS A 200 10.73 6.74 -9.80
CA CYS A 200 9.45 6.08 -9.58
C CYS A 200 8.29 7.08 -9.61
N TYR A 201 8.46 8.26 -9.01
CA TYR A 201 7.43 9.31 -9.01
C TYR A 201 7.10 9.78 -10.43
N GLU A 202 8.10 10.10 -11.25
CA GLU A 202 7.87 10.54 -12.64
C GLU A 202 7.22 9.43 -13.48
N ARG A 203 7.68 8.18 -13.34
CA ARG A 203 7.09 7.02 -14.02
C ARG A 203 5.61 6.83 -13.62
N THR A 204 5.30 6.98 -12.35
CA THR A 204 3.92 6.90 -11.84
C THR A 204 3.06 8.03 -12.39
N ARG A 205 3.61 9.26 -12.41
CA ARG A 205 2.94 10.44 -12.93
C ARG A 205 2.61 10.33 -14.41
N GLU A 206 3.52 9.81 -15.21
CA GLU A 206 3.28 9.56 -16.64
C GLU A 206 2.12 8.59 -16.85
N ILE A 207 2.12 7.45 -16.15
CA ILE A 207 1.03 6.46 -16.25
C ILE A 207 -0.30 7.06 -15.81
N LEU A 208 -0.38 7.67 -14.63
CA LEU A 208 -1.62 8.22 -14.12
C LEU A 208 -2.13 9.39 -14.96
N THR A 209 -1.25 10.21 -15.53
CA THR A 209 -1.64 11.28 -16.46
C THR A 209 -2.28 10.69 -17.71
N SER A 210 -1.68 9.66 -18.30
CA SER A 210 -2.20 8.99 -19.50
C SER A 210 -3.54 8.27 -19.25
N LYS A 211 -3.81 7.88 -18.00
CA LYS A 211 -5.00 7.14 -17.56
C LYS A 211 -5.94 7.96 -16.67
N LYS A 212 -5.81 9.28 -16.67
CA LYS A 212 -6.57 10.19 -15.81
C LYS A 212 -8.09 9.95 -15.89
N HIS A 213 -8.61 9.64 -17.07
CA HIS A 213 -10.02 9.33 -17.29
C HIS A 213 -10.52 8.12 -16.49
N LEU A 214 -9.66 7.14 -16.18
CA LEU A 214 -10.02 5.99 -15.35
C LEU A 214 -10.15 6.40 -13.88
N ILE A 215 -9.28 7.30 -13.40
CA ILE A 215 -9.35 7.84 -12.03
C ILE A 215 -10.65 8.62 -11.85
N GLU A 216 -11.04 9.45 -12.85
CA GLU A 216 -12.28 10.22 -12.85
C GLU A 216 -13.51 9.33 -12.86
N GLY A 217 -13.49 8.22 -13.62
CA GLY A 217 -14.61 7.27 -13.74
C GLY A 217 -14.97 6.50 -12.46
N TYR A 218 -14.06 6.45 -11.48
CA TYR A 218 -14.35 5.84 -10.17
C TYR A 218 -15.34 6.63 -9.31
N PHE A 219 -15.70 7.84 -9.72
CA PHE A 219 -16.57 8.74 -8.96
C PHE A 219 -18.05 8.70 -9.43
N HIS A 220 -18.36 7.96 -10.50
CA HIS A 220 -19.69 7.80 -11.05
C HIS A 220 -20.20 6.37 -10.86
#